data_03f5163ce621bd9c8176e89748b0da14
#
_entry.id   03f5163ce621bd9c8176e89748b0da14
#
_cell.length_a   1.000
_cell.length_b   1.000
_cell.length_c   1.000
_cell.angle_alpha   90.00
_cell.angle_beta   90.00
_cell.angle_gamma   90.00
#
_symmetry.space_group_name_H-M   'P 1'
#
loop_
_entity.id
_entity.type
_entity.pdbx_description
1 polymer ?
#
loop_
_entity_poly.entity_id
_entity_poly.type
_entity_poly.pdbx_seq_one_letter_code
_entity_poly.pdbx_strand_id
1 'polypeptide(L)'
;ENPNPNPENPNPNPENPNPNPENPNPNPEQPNPNPEQPSEPSGAVSTSAPAEELTTSDAEYLVTVEGLYVTNALEKQITHTCTQNVQGKVLTIRTNSIVATAHLTMETLRTLKAQGVETIRFCTLLYRPTSVSIDALLNLGVDEADILWTHNGIQARLTVGGTDSSSLLQ
;
A
#
# COMPACT_ATOMS: atom_id res chain seq x y z
N GLU A 1 -14.04 62.54 -27.05
CA GLU A 1 -15.15 61.55 -26.95
C GLU A 1 -14.55 60.22 -26.60
N ASN A 2 -14.84 59.80 -25.38
CA ASN A 2 -14.30 58.57 -24.79
C ASN A 2 -15.47 57.59 -24.55
N PRO A 3 -15.60 56.51 -25.36
CA PRO A 3 -16.59 55.47 -25.06
C PRO A 3 -16.00 54.49 -24.06
N ASN A 4 -16.55 54.47 -22.86
CA ASN A 4 -16.30 53.45 -21.83
C ASN A 4 -17.36 52.35 -21.97
N PRO A 5 -17.02 51.14 -22.45
CA PRO A 5 -17.92 50.00 -22.32
C PRO A 5 -17.68 49.32 -20.99
N ASN A 6 -18.65 49.41 -20.10
CA ASN A 6 -18.76 48.63 -18.87
C ASN A 6 -19.30 47.23 -19.27
N PRO A 7 -18.53 46.14 -19.10
CA PRO A 7 -19.09 44.80 -19.27
C PRO A 7 -19.93 44.40 -18.07
N GLU A 8 -21.20 44.10 -18.34
CA GLU A 8 -22.13 43.52 -17.35
C GLU A 8 -21.61 42.16 -16.87
N ASN A 9 -21.57 42.02 -15.57
CA ASN A 9 -21.15 40.79 -14.86
C ASN A 9 -22.35 39.82 -14.81
N PRO A 10 -22.34 38.69 -15.53
CA PRO A 10 -23.30 37.63 -15.30
C PRO A 10 -22.92 36.82 -14.06
N ASN A 11 -23.72 36.94 -13.04
CA ASN A 11 -23.64 36.11 -11.85
C ASN A 11 -24.51 34.84 -12.05
N PRO A 12 -23.96 33.66 -12.37
CA PRO A 12 -24.72 32.43 -12.27
C PRO A 12 -24.66 31.93 -10.84
N ASN A 13 -25.77 32.03 -10.13
CA ASN A 13 -25.98 31.34 -8.87
C ASN A 13 -26.33 29.87 -9.19
N PRO A 14 -25.47 28.89 -8.91
CA PRO A 14 -25.86 27.50 -9.04
C PRO A 14 -26.76 27.10 -7.88
N GLU A 15 -27.99 26.70 -8.22
CA GLU A 15 -28.93 26.08 -7.31
C GLU A 15 -28.31 24.80 -6.74
N ASN A 16 -28.30 24.70 -5.42
CA ASN A 16 -27.80 23.59 -4.65
C ASN A 16 -28.82 22.43 -4.64
N PRO A 17 -28.61 21.33 -5.36
CA PRO A 17 -29.43 20.13 -5.18
C PRO A 17 -29.01 19.43 -3.90
N ASN A 18 -29.89 19.44 -2.90
CA ASN A 18 -29.77 18.63 -1.70
C ASN A 18 -30.45 17.27 -1.95
N PRO A 19 -29.69 16.18 -2.21
CA PRO A 19 -30.26 14.85 -2.11
C PRO A 19 -30.11 14.36 -0.67
N ASN A 20 -31.22 14.30 0.02
CA ASN A 20 -31.34 13.57 1.28
C ASN A 20 -31.44 12.07 0.95
N PRO A 21 -30.42 11.23 1.23
CA PRO A 21 -30.58 9.79 1.09
C PRO A 21 -31.39 9.26 2.27
N GLU A 22 -32.54 8.67 1.94
CA GLU A 22 -33.33 7.87 2.87
C GLU A 22 -32.48 6.70 3.39
N ASN A 23 -32.43 6.58 4.70
CA ASN A 23 -31.71 5.54 5.43
C ASN A 23 -32.51 4.21 5.39
N PRO A 24 -32.08 3.18 4.65
CA PRO A 24 -32.68 1.86 4.80
C PRO A 24 -32.05 1.19 6.03
N ASN A 25 -32.85 1.00 7.05
CA ASN A 25 -32.54 0.17 8.20
C ASN A 25 -32.94 -1.30 7.90
N PRO A 26 -32.02 -2.21 7.59
CA PRO A 26 -32.30 -3.63 7.67
C PRO A 26 -31.90 -4.12 9.06
N ASN A 27 -32.92 -4.43 9.86
CA ASN A 27 -32.78 -5.24 11.06
C ASN A 27 -32.63 -6.72 10.62
N PRO A 28 -31.48 -7.38 10.75
CA PRO A 28 -31.43 -8.83 10.55
C PRO A 28 -31.89 -9.55 11.81
N GLU A 29 -32.94 -10.33 11.65
CA GLU A 29 -33.40 -11.29 12.63
C GLU A 29 -32.30 -12.31 12.94
N GLN A 30 -32.06 -12.51 14.21
CA GLN A 30 -31.08 -13.44 14.77
C GLN A 30 -31.66 -14.87 14.74
N PRO A 31 -31.09 -15.82 13.98
CA PRO A 31 -31.45 -17.22 14.13
C PRO A 31 -30.72 -17.79 15.35
N ASN A 32 -31.50 -18.29 16.28
CA ASN A 32 -31.03 -19.11 17.39
C ASN A 32 -31.08 -20.59 16.95
N PRO A 33 -29.96 -21.30 16.83
CA PRO A 33 -29.95 -22.74 16.85
C PRO A 33 -29.30 -23.24 18.14
N ASN A 34 -30.12 -23.81 18.97
CA ASN A 34 -29.67 -24.74 20.01
C ASN A 34 -29.57 -26.14 19.36
N PRO A 35 -28.42 -26.78 19.25
CA PRO A 35 -28.35 -28.21 19.02
C PRO A 35 -27.95 -28.92 20.30
N GLU A 36 -28.80 -29.93 20.58
CA GLU A 36 -28.63 -30.95 21.59
C GLU A 36 -27.34 -31.76 21.41
N GLN A 37 -26.74 -32.08 22.55
CA GLN A 37 -25.57 -32.90 22.72
C GLN A 37 -25.93 -34.39 22.56
N PRO A 38 -25.18 -35.16 21.79
CA PRO A 38 -25.07 -36.58 22.00
C PRO A 38 -23.70 -37.04 22.51
N SER A 39 -23.78 -37.93 23.41
CA SER A 39 -22.79 -38.63 24.22
C SER A 39 -21.63 -39.30 23.44
N GLU A 40 -20.48 -39.34 24.09
CA GLU A 40 -19.28 -40.07 23.71
C GLU A 40 -19.54 -41.59 23.54
N PRO A 41 -18.64 -42.27 22.78
CA PRO A 41 -17.80 -43.25 23.45
C PRO A 41 -16.31 -43.16 23.13
N SER A 42 -15.59 -43.42 24.19
CA SER A 42 -14.20 -43.71 24.39
C SER A 42 -13.56 -44.64 23.32
N GLY A 43 -12.33 -44.24 22.89
CA GLY A 43 -11.47 -45.14 22.13
C GLY A 43 -10.16 -44.45 21.74
N ALA A 44 -9.17 -44.62 22.58
CA ALA A 44 -7.78 -44.16 22.39
C ALA A 44 -7.14 -44.81 21.15
N VAL A 45 -6.46 -44.01 20.29
CA VAL A 45 -5.12 -44.38 19.80
C VAL A 45 -4.38 -43.09 19.47
N SER A 46 -3.27 -42.92 20.15
CA SER A 46 -2.24 -41.92 19.93
C SER A 46 -1.58 -42.11 18.56
N THR A 47 -1.54 -41.08 17.77
CA THR A 47 -0.46 -40.87 16.80
C THR A 47 -0.27 -39.37 16.65
N SER A 48 0.74 -38.86 17.27
CA SER A 48 1.23 -37.51 17.15
C SER A 48 1.82 -37.31 15.75
N ALA A 49 1.10 -36.57 14.89
CA ALA A 49 1.71 -35.85 13.82
C ALA A 49 1.90 -34.39 14.32
N PRO A 50 3.06 -33.77 14.07
CA PRO A 50 3.25 -32.39 14.48
C PRO A 50 2.25 -31.52 13.71
N ALA A 51 1.40 -30.81 14.44
CA ALA A 51 0.64 -29.71 13.91
C ALA A 51 1.66 -28.71 13.37
N GLU A 52 1.75 -28.60 12.05
CA GLU A 52 2.38 -27.45 11.45
C GLU A 52 1.61 -26.23 11.96
N GLU A 53 2.26 -25.47 12.84
CA GLU A 53 1.84 -24.12 13.17
C GLU A 53 1.71 -23.38 11.82
N LEU A 54 0.47 -23.20 11.37
CA LEU A 54 0.15 -22.16 10.42
C LEU A 54 0.60 -20.85 11.08
N THR A 55 1.82 -20.46 10.77
CA THR A 55 2.36 -19.18 11.18
C THR A 55 1.41 -18.10 10.66
N THR A 56 0.72 -17.43 11.56
CA THR A 56 -0.11 -16.25 11.35
C THR A 56 0.72 -15.04 10.87
N SER A 57 1.74 -15.31 10.03
CA SER A 57 2.73 -14.33 9.59
C SER A 57 2.28 -13.50 8.38
N ASP A 58 1.13 -13.79 7.77
CA ASP A 58 0.72 -13.17 6.50
C ASP A 58 -0.38 -12.11 6.62
N ALA A 59 -0.81 -11.76 7.82
CA ALA A 59 -1.74 -10.66 7.98
C ALA A 59 -1.02 -9.33 7.70
N GLU A 60 -1.53 -8.60 6.72
CA GLU A 60 -1.08 -7.26 6.36
C GLU A 60 -2.17 -6.23 6.70
N TYR A 61 -1.80 -5.05 7.15
CA TYR A 61 -2.71 -3.94 7.39
C TYR A 61 -2.33 -2.73 6.54
N LEU A 62 -3.33 -1.96 6.13
CA LEU A 62 -3.14 -0.77 5.31
C LEU A 62 -2.45 0.32 6.12
N VAL A 63 -1.48 0.98 5.52
CA VAL A 63 -0.78 2.13 6.07
C VAL A 63 -0.68 3.24 5.05
N THR A 64 -0.54 4.47 5.51
CA THR A 64 -0.21 5.62 4.67
C THR A 64 1.23 6.02 4.95
N VAL A 65 2.01 6.20 3.89
CA VAL A 65 3.41 6.62 3.99
C VAL A 65 3.54 8.00 3.36
N GLU A 66 3.89 8.97 4.17
CA GLU A 66 4.13 10.33 3.70
C GLU A 66 5.41 10.39 2.86
N GLY A 67 5.38 11.20 1.79
CA GLY A 67 6.51 11.33 0.88
C GLY A 67 6.75 10.16 -0.06
N LEU A 68 5.82 9.17 -0.08
CA LEU A 68 5.83 8.06 -1.03
C LEU A 68 4.70 8.24 -2.03
N TYR A 69 5.02 8.16 -3.31
CA TYR A 69 4.02 8.12 -4.39
C TYR A 69 4.50 7.22 -5.53
N VAL A 70 3.57 6.83 -6.39
CA VAL A 70 3.86 5.94 -7.52
C VAL A 70 3.40 6.60 -8.81
N THR A 71 4.23 6.52 -9.84
CA THR A 71 3.92 7.03 -11.19
C THR A 71 3.90 5.89 -12.20
N ASN A 72 3.21 6.11 -13.33
CA ASN A 72 3.24 5.21 -14.48
C ASN A 72 4.36 5.60 -15.46
N ALA A 73 4.43 4.91 -16.62
CA ALA A 73 5.41 5.18 -17.68
C ALA A 73 5.33 6.60 -18.28
N LEU A 74 4.25 7.33 -18.06
CA LEU A 74 4.05 8.71 -18.50
C LEU A 74 4.31 9.73 -17.39
N GLU A 75 4.96 9.31 -16.30
CA GLU A 75 5.24 10.11 -15.10
C GLU A 75 3.98 10.68 -14.40
N LYS A 76 2.81 10.12 -14.71
CA LYS A 76 1.56 10.49 -14.04
C LYS A 76 1.40 9.67 -12.77
N GLN A 77 1.06 10.34 -11.67
CA GLN A 77 0.76 9.67 -10.42
C GLN A 77 -0.42 8.72 -10.57
N ILE A 78 -0.28 7.51 -10.01
CA ILE A 78 -1.27 6.45 -10.06
C ILE A 78 -1.60 5.96 -8.66
N THR A 79 -2.76 5.32 -8.55
CA THR A 79 -3.20 4.71 -7.30
C THR A 79 -2.29 3.55 -6.90
N HIS A 80 -1.91 3.54 -5.65
CA HIS A 80 -1.15 2.47 -5.02
C HIS A 80 -1.69 2.21 -3.61
N THR A 81 -1.34 1.08 -3.04
CA THR A 81 -1.61 0.73 -1.65
C THR A 81 -0.31 0.39 -0.94
N CYS A 82 -0.19 0.84 0.29
CA CYS A 82 0.88 0.43 1.17
C CYS A 82 0.29 -0.44 2.27
N THR A 83 0.89 -1.61 2.47
CA THR A 83 0.55 -2.51 3.56
C THR A 83 1.79 -2.83 4.40
N GLN A 84 1.59 -3.11 5.66
CA GLN A 84 2.65 -3.50 6.56
C GLN A 84 2.30 -4.86 7.18
N ASN A 85 3.28 -5.75 7.33
CA ASN A 85 3.05 -7.03 7.97
C ASN A 85 2.80 -6.84 9.47
N VAL A 86 2.22 -7.85 10.14
CA VAL A 86 1.84 -7.79 11.58
C VAL A 86 3.01 -7.42 12.49
N GLN A 87 4.23 -7.78 12.12
CA GLN A 87 5.43 -7.45 12.89
C GLN A 87 5.93 -6.02 12.64
N GLY A 88 5.32 -5.30 11.70
CA GLY A 88 5.71 -3.94 11.35
C GLY A 88 7.03 -3.82 10.58
N LYS A 89 7.68 -4.93 10.23
CA LYS A 89 9.04 -4.94 9.67
C LYS A 89 9.10 -4.83 8.15
N VAL A 90 8.04 -5.21 7.45
CA VAL A 90 7.98 -5.20 5.99
C VAL A 90 6.87 -4.27 5.52
N LEU A 91 7.24 -3.25 4.77
CA LEU A 91 6.32 -2.38 4.05
C LEU A 91 6.18 -2.89 2.62
N THR A 92 4.97 -3.18 2.18
CA THR A 92 4.70 -3.60 0.80
C THR A 92 3.95 -2.50 0.06
N ILE A 93 4.51 -2.04 -1.05
CA ILE A 93 3.90 -1.08 -1.99
C ILE A 93 3.32 -1.89 -3.15
N ARG A 94 2.02 -1.75 -3.43
CA ARG A 94 1.33 -2.46 -4.51
C ARG A 94 0.65 -1.49 -5.46
N THR A 95 0.78 -1.75 -6.74
CA THR A 95 0.04 -1.05 -7.78
C THR A 95 -0.43 -2.02 -8.85
N ASN A 96 -1.54 -1.68 -9.51
CA ASN A 96 -2.13 -2.49 -10.58
C ASN A 96 -1.61 -2.08 -11.97
N SER A 97 -0.41 -1.53 -12.03
CA SER A 97 0.26 -1.11 -13.27
C SER A 97 1.35 -2.12 -13.66
N ILE A 98 1.56 -2.29 -14.97
CA ILE A 98 2.65 -3.11 -15.52
C ILE A 98 3.97 -2.37 -15.40
N VAL A 99 3.96 -1.07 -15.71
CA VAL A 99 5.12 -0.19 -15.61
C VAL A 99 4.82 0.85 -14.54
N ALA A 100 5.62 0.86 -13.51
CA ALA A 100 5.46 1.80 -12.41
C ALA A 100 6.80 2.16 -11.78
N THR A 101 6.89 3.38 -11.29
CA THR A 101 8.02 3.88 -10.50
C THR A 101 7.52 4.33 -9.14
N ALA A 102 8.04 3.72 -8.09
CA ALA A 102 7.85 4.20 -6.73
C ALA A 102 8.91 5.27 -6.44
N HIS A 103 8.46 6.40 -5.91
CA HIS A 103 9.27 7.54 -5.53
C HIS A 103 9.31 7.63 -4.01
N LEU A 104 10.50 7.67 -3.45
CA LEU A 104 10.77 7.84 -2.01
C LEU A 104 11.90 8.84 -1.83
N THR A 105 12.03 9.35 -0.61
CA THR A 105 13.17 10.18 -0.20
C THR A 105 13.94 9.50 0.93
N MET A 106 15.15 9.94 1.19
CA MET A 106 15.93 9.48 2.35
C MET A 106 15.26 9.80 3.68
N GLU A 107 14.50 10.90 3.74
CA GLU A 107 13.71 11.25 4.92
C GLU A 107 12.59 10.26 5.18
N THR A 108 11.86 9.87 4.11
CA THR A 108 10.85 8.80 4.18
C THR A 108 11.45 7.50 4.71
N LEU A 109 12.65 7.11 4.24
CA LEU A 109 13.33 5.90 4.74
C LEU A 109 13.70 6.00 6.22
N ARG A 110 14.21 7.15 6.68
CA ARG A 110 14.54 7.36 8.10
C ARG A 110 13.29 7.28 8.98
N THR A 111 12.19 7.85 8.51
CA THR A 111 10.89 7.78 9.21
C THR A 111 10.40 6.33 9.31
N LEU A 112 10.43 5.58 8.21
CA LEU A 112 10.05 4.16 8.19
C LEU A 112 10.95 3.34 9.11
N LYS A 113 12.25 3.58 9.10
CA LYS A 113 13.20 2.91 10.01
C LYS A 113 12.91 3.19 11.47
N ALA A 114 12.59 4.44 11.82
CA ALA A 114 12.20 4.82 13.18
C ALA A 114 10.89 4.13 13.63
N GLN A 115 10.00 3.80 12.69
CA GLN A 115 8.78 3.03 12.92
C GLN A 115 9.03 1.51 13.01
N GLY A 116 10.26 1.04 12.82
CA GLY A 116 10.64 -0.37 12.92
C GLY A 116 10.62 -1.12 11.58
N VAL A 117 10.36 -0.45 10.45
CA VAL A 117 10.41 -1.08 9.13
C VAL A 117 11.87 -1.39 8.76
N GLU A 118 12.13 -2.61 8.35
CA GLU A 118 13.47 -3.08 7.96
C GLU A 118 13.58 -3.27 6.44
N THR A 119 12.47 -3.64 5.79
CA THR A 119 12.44 -4.00 4.37
C THR A 119 11.26 -3.34 3.68
N ILE A 120 11.50 -2.82 2.48
CA ILE A 120 10.43 -2.37 1.59
C ILE A 120 10.34 -3.38 0.44
N ARG A 121 9.10 -3.72 0.05
CA ARG A 121 8.77 -4.58 -1.08
C ARG A 121 7.92 -3.81 -2.07
N PHE A 122 8.25 -3.90 -3.36
CA PHE A 122 7.49 -3.29 -4.43
C PHE A 122 6.88 -4.36 -5.34
N CYS A 123 5.57 -4.25 -5.58
CA CYS A 123 4.77 -5.20 -6.35
C CYS A 123 4.04 -4.45 -7.46
N THR A 124 4.20 -4.93 -8.68
CA THR A 124 3.48 -4.48 -9.88
C THR A 124 2.74 -5.67 -10.52
N LEU A 125 1.90 -5.42 -11.52
CA LEU A 125 0.99 -6.43 -12.04
C LEU A 125 1.68 -7.66 -12.65
N LEU A 126 2.74 -7.48 -13.44
CA LEU A 126 3.36 -8.56 -14.21
C LEU A 126 4.80 -8.92 -13.80
N TYR A 127 5.47 -8.04 -13.10
CA TYR A 127 6.83 -8.30 -12.65
C TYR A 127 6.83 -8.94 -11.26
N ARG A 128 7.79 -9.85 -11.01
CA ARG A 128 7.97 -10.43 -9.68
C ARG A 128 8.19 -9.33 -8.64
N PRO A 129 7.66 -9.46 -7.44
CA PRO A 129 7.98 -8.54 -6.36
C PRO A 129 9.50 -8.48 -6.14
N THR A 130 10.00 -7.29 -5.93
CA THR A 130 11.37 -7.07 -5.47
C THR A 130 11.38 -6.40 -4.12
N SER A 131 12.44 -6.58 -3.36
CA SER A 131 12.60 -5.99 -2.03
C SER A 131 13.96 -5.34 -1.87
N VAL A 132 14.05 -4.40 -0.93
CA VAL A 132 15.29 -3.73 -0.57
C VAL A 132 15.31 -3.47 0.94
N SER A 133 16.47 -3.65 1.55
CA SER A 133 16.68 -3.32 2.96
C SER A 133 16.81 -1.79 3.12
N ILE A 134 16.09 -1.23 4.09
CA ILE A 134 16.21 0.20 4.42
C ILE A 134 17.64 0.51 4.88
N ASP A 135 18.27 -0.36 5.66
CA ASP A 135 19.66 -0.16 6.10
C ASP A 135 20.64 -0.12 4.92
N ALA A 136 20.44 -0.98 3.91
CA ALA A 136 21.29 -0.96 2.73
C ALA A 136 21.19 0.37 1.97
N LEU A 137 20.00 0.97 1.90
CA LEU A 137 19.79 2.28 1.27
C LEU A 137 20.40 3.42 2.11
N LEU A 138 20.18 3.41 3.42
CA LEU A 138 20.72 4.44 4.32
C LEU A 138 22.26 4.40 4.40
N ASN A 139 22.87 3.21 4.26
CA ASN A 139 24.32 3.03 4.26
C ASN A 139 25.01 3.56 2.99
N LEU A 140 24.27 3.96 1.95
CA LEU A 140 24.85 4.64 0.79
C LEU A 140 25.40 6.04 1.15
N GLY A 141 25.02 6.58 2.32
CA GLY A 141 25.60 7.84 2.85
C GLY A 141 25.20 9.10 2.08
N VAL A 142 24.09 9.06 1.35
CA VAL A 142 23.55 10.20 0.61
C VAL A 142 22.42 10.82 1.41
N ASP A 143 22.60 12.02 1.94
CA ASP A 143 21.67 12.61 2.93
C ASP A 143 20.36 13.11 2.33
N GLU A 144 20.38 13.66 1.11
CA GLU A 144 19.22 14.25 0.44
C GLU A 144 19.13 13.69 -0.99
N ALA A 145 18.69 12.47 -1.14
CA ALA A 145 18.55 11.86 -2.45
C ALA A 145 17.14 11.35 -2.69
N ASP A 146 16.69 11.56 -3.92
CA ASP A 146 15.50 10.90 -4.44
C ASP A 146 15.82 9.44 -4.75
N ILE A 147 14.90 8.57 -4.39
CA ILE A 147 14.96 7.14 -4.66
C ILE A 147 13.89 6.82 -5.67
N LEU A 148 14.30 6.33 -6.83
CA LEU A 148 13.41 5.91 -7.89
C LEU A 148 13.51 4.39 -8.06
N TRP A 149 12.41 3.71 -7.82
CA TRP A 149 12.33 2.25 -7.95
C TRP A 149 11.33 1.88 -9.03
N THR A 150 11.83 1.47 -10.18
CA THR A 150 11.04 1.22 -11.38
C THR A 150 10.92 -0.27 -11.67
N HIS A 151 9.69 -0.73 -11.91
CA HIS A 151 9.39 -1.98 -12.59
C HIS A 151 8.85 -1.67 -13.99
N ASN A 152 9.43 -2.26 -15.03
CA ASN A 152 9.00 -2.06 -16.41
C ASN A 152 8.35 -3.30 -17.04
N GLY A 153 7.96 -4.29 -16.23
CA GLY A 153 7.37 -5.55 -16.66
C GLY A 153 8.40 -6.62 -17.03
N ILE A 154 9.67 -6.26 -17.27
CA ILE A 154 10.76 -7.17 -17.66
C ILE A 154 11.86 -7.17 -16.61
N GLN A 155 12.16 -6.01 -16.04
CA GLN A 155 13.23 -5.80 -15.06
C GLN A 155 12.83 -4.79 -14.01
N ALA A 156 13.50 -4.85 -12.87
CA ALA A 156 13.47 -3.83 -11.84
C ALA A 156 14.75 -3.00 -11.87
N ARG A 157 14.63 -1.70 -11.62
CA ARG A 157 15.74 -0.78 -11.50
C ARG A 157 15.57 0.10 -10.27
N LEU A 158 16.63 0.31 -9.54
CA LEU A 158 16.69 1.20 -8.39
C LEU A 158 17.77 2.24 -8.61
N THR A 159 17.43 3.51 -8.46
CA THR A 159 18.41 4.61 -8.50
C THR A 159 18.28 5.45 -7.22
N VAL A 160 19.41 5.88 -6.70
CA VAL A 160 19.51 6.75 -5.52
C VAL A 160 20.36 7.94 -5.89
N GLY A 161 19.77 9.16 -5.85
CA GLY A 161 20.46 10.36 -6.28
C GLY A 161 20.98 10.29 -7.73
N GLY A 162 20.25 9.60 -8.61
CA GLY A 162 20.64 9.37 -10.01
C GLY A 162 21.65 8.24 -10.23
N THR A 163 22.20 7.64 -9.17
CA THR A 163 23.16 6.53 -9.26
C THR A 163 22.43 5.19 -9.25
N ASP A 164 22.80 4.28 -10.15
CA ASP A 164 22.25 2.92 -10.22
C ASP A 164 22.64 2.11 -8.98
N SER A 165 21.63 1.68 -8.24
CA SER A 165 21.75 0.89 -7.01
C SER A 165 20.96 -0.42 -7.11
N SER A 166 20.66 -0.87 -8.34
CA SER A 166 19.83 -2.04 -8.61
C SER A 166 20.39 -3.34 -8.02
N SER A 167 21.68 -3.40 -7.73
CA SER A 167 22.33 -4.52 -7.04
C SER A 167 21.81 -4.75 -5.61
N LEU A 168 21.16 -3.76 -5.01
CA LEU A 168 20.54 -3.88 -3.68
C LEU A 168 19.16 -4.58 -3.71
N LEU A 169 18.58 -4.75 -4.90
CA LEU A 169 17.29 -5.42 -5.06
C LEU A 169 17.44 -6.95 -4.90
N GLN A 170 16.48 -7.52 -4.17
CA GLN A 170 16.36 -8.95 -3.89
C GLN A 170 15.07 -9.51 -4.52
#